data_3c6e46b28e6d241a20a9bd9ca0736729
#
_entry.id   3c6e46b28e6d241a20a9bd9ca0736729
#
_cell.length_a   1.000
_cell.length_b   1.000
_cell.length_c   1.000
_cell.angle_alpha   90.00
_cell.angle_beta   90.00
_cell.angle_gamma   90.00
#
_symmetry.space_group_name_H-M   'P 1'
#
loop_
_entity.id
_entity.type
_entity.pdbx_description
1 polymer ?
#
loop_
_entity_poly.entity_id
_entity_poly.type
_entity_poly.pdbx_seq_one_letter_code
_entity_poly.pdbx_strand_id
1 'polypeptide(L)'
;MLFHPIYDEDLAQGSYLIGCQATGEAIAVDARRDADTFIRAAEHHGLRITAVTETHIHADYQSGSRELAERTGATLYLSDEGDADWKYGFEGVKLYHGSEIKVGNIRLTAVHTPGHTPEHLSFLVTDGATTENPGFFLTGDFVFVGDVGRPDLLDEAAGFVDTRFDGAKRLFASLRDHFLTLPDYVQVWPGHGAGSACGKALGAVPSTTVGYERVTSWWAPLVAAGDEESFVTSLLEGQPDAPLYFARMKRTNKAGPALLGERPALRRFEPSELQGRVNDDLILLDTRDAERHRADHVPGALFVPEGKKFATYGSFAIDPDADERPIVVLASSEAQAEWMRDRLSWTGIDNVIGFVTSLEGLTAGPVPTVAPAALDSVAEAQLLDVRNANEHRAGHLPGAMQLDVSRVAYRSEQVPADRPVVVHCQAGGRAAVAAAVLRAKGWDDVRELEGSFDAWVAAGNEPERADDAPEPAAAGA
;
A
#
# COMPACT_ATOMS: atom_id res chain seq x y z
N MET A 1 4.17 -28.26 -13.94
CA MET A 1 3.91 -26.81 -13.74
C MET A 1 4.94 -26.21 -12.81
N LEU A 2 5.46 -25.01 -13.09
CA LEU A 2 6.14 -24.14 -12.13
C LEU A 2 5.09 -23.23 -11.46
N PHE A 3 5.16 -23.05 -10.16
CA PHE A 3 4.43 -22.02 -9.42
C PHE A 3 5.44 -21.24 -8.58
N HIS A 4 5.67 -19.98 -8.92
CA HIS A 4 6.70 -19.14 -8.30
C HIS A 4 6.08 -17.85 -7.75
N PRO A 5 5.82 -17.78 -6.42
CA PRO A 5 5.39 -16.55 -5.77
C PRO A 5 6.52 -15.50 -5.77
N ILE A 6 6.16 -14.26 -6.07
CA ILE A 6 7.04 -13.09 -5.98
C ILE A 6 6.42 -12.15 -4.97
N TYR A 7 6.88 -12.24 -3.71
CA TYR A 7 6.34 -11.46 -2.61
C TYR A 7 7.18 -10.23 -2.32
N ASP A 8 6.52 -9.11 -2.07
CA ASP A 8 7.14 -7.86 -1.63
C ASP A 8 6.73 -7.52 -0.19
N GLU A 9 7.74 -7.31 0.67
CA GLU A 9 7.51 -7.02 2.09
C GLU A 9 7.12 -5.55 2.35
N ASP A 10 7.44 -4.60 1.47
CA ASP A 10 7.10 -3.18 1.62
C ASP A 10 5.58 -2.98 1.45
N LEU A 11 5.07 -3.48 0.33
CA LEU A 11 3.66 -3.42 -0.01
C LEU A 11 2.84 -4.56 0.62
N ALA A 12 3.52 -5.55 1.21
CA ALA A 12 2.93 -6.82 1.65
C ALA A 12 2.11 -7.49 0.52
N GLN A 13 2.62 -7.43 -0.73
CA GLN A 13 1.93 -7.80 -1.94
C GLN A 13 2.52 -9.06 -2.57
N GLY A 14 1.65 -10.00 -2.97
CA GLY A 14 1.97 -11.23 -3.68
C GLY A 14 1.64 -11.13 -5.17
N SER A 15 2.66 -11.32 -6.01
CA SER A 15 2.53 -11.56 -7.45
C SER A 15 2.87 -13.01 -7.77
N TYR A 16 2.45 -13.51 -8.90
CA TYR A 16 2.66 -14.93 -9.25
C TYR A 16 3.18 -15.09 -10.67
N LEU A 17 4.26 -15.88 -10.81
CA LEU A 17 4.73 -16.38 -12.09
C LEU A 17 4.40 -17.87 -12.20
N ILE A 18 3.56 -18.23 -13.15
CA ILE A 18 3.10 -19.62 -13.34
C ILE A 18 3.54 -20.09 -14.71
N GLY A 19 4.27 -21.21 -14.78
CA GLY A 19 4.94 -21.63 -16.00
C GLY A 19 4.71 -23.10 -16.37
N CYS A 20 4.50 -23.34 -17.67
CA CYS A 20 4.47 -24.65 -18.27
C CYS A 20 5.88 -25.06 -18.70
N GLN A 21 6.56 -25.89 -17.91
CA GLN A 21 7.93 -26.33 -18.20
C GLN A 21 8.04 -27.17 -19.49
N ALA A 22 6.93 -27.78 -19.93
CA ALA A 22 6.91 -28.56 -21.17
C ALA A 22 6.94 -27.68 -22.43
N THR A 23 6.36 -26.47 -22.39
CA THR A 23 6.31 -25.56 -23.55
C THR A 23 7.25 -24.36 -23.39
N GLY A 24 7.79 -24.12 -22.20
CA GLY A 24 8.62 -22.96 -21.90
C GLY A 24 7.86 -21.64 -21.81
N GLU A 25 6.53 -21.70 -21.62
CA GLU A 25 5.66 -20.53 -21.54
C GLU A 25 5.26 -20.23 -20.08
N ALA A 26 5.08 -18.95 -19.77
CA ALA A 26 4.65 -18.51 -18.45
C ALA A 26 3.63 -17.36 -18.54
N ILE A 27 2.84 -17.23 -17.45
CA ILE A 27 1.97 -16.09 -17.17
C ILE A 27 2.41 -15.41 -15.89
N ALA A 28 2.39 -14.08 -15.89
CA ALA A 28 2.52 -13.26 -14.69
C ALA A 28 1.14 -12.74 -14.26
N VAL A 29 0.86 -12.79 -12.96
CA VAL A 29 -0.38 -12.31 -12.34
C VAL A 29 -0.03 -11.24 -11.31
N ASP A 30 -0.71 -10.10 -11.36
CA ASP A 30 -0.57 -8.95 -10.46
C ASP A 30 0.87 -8.40 -10.42
N ALA A 31 1.45 -8.17 -11.61
CA ALA A 31 2.83 -7.69 -11.71
C ALA A 31 2.97 -6.24 -11.25
N ARG A 32 4.01 -5.97 -10.42
CA ARG A 32 4.46 -4.61 -10.10
C ARG A 32 5.26 -3.99 -11.25
N ARG A 33 5.54 -2.68 -11.14
CA ARG A 33 6.26 -1.92 -12.19
C ARG A 33 7.72 -2.32 -12.41
N ASP A 34 8.31 -3.12 -11.54
CA ASP A 34 9.65 -3.70 -11.70
C ASP A 34 9.64 -4.92 -12.63
N ALA A 35 9.26 -4.72 -13.88
CA ALA A 35 9.13 -5.77 -14.90
C ALA A 35 10.37 -6.69 -15.01
N ASP A 36 11.57 -6.15 -14.73
CA ASP A 36 12.81 -6.93 -14.71
C ASP A 36 12.82 -8.08 -13.69
N THR A 37 12.16 -7.92 -12.57
CA THR A 37 12.02 -8.99 -11.58
C THR A 37 11.28 -10.19 -12.16
N PHE A 38 10.19 -9.95 -12.88
CA PHE A 38 9.40 -11.01 -13.51
C PHE A 38 10.13 -11.64 -14.70
N ILE A 39 10.78 -10.82 -15.53
CA ILE A 39 11.56 -11.30 -16.69
C ILE A 39 12.71 -12.19 -16.23
N ARG A 40 13.53 -11.73 -15.26
CA ARG A 40 14.62 -12.52 -14.69
C ARG A 40 14.14 -13.80 -14.00
N ALA A 41 13.01 -13.76 -13.31
CA ALA A 41 12.43 -14.95 -12.69
C ALA A 41 12.01 -15.97 -13.74
N ALA A 42 11.40 -15.55 -14.84
CA ALA A 42 11.04 -16.44 -15.94
C ALA A 42 12.29 -17.03 -16.61
N GLU A 43 13.27 -16.20 -16.95
CA GLU A 43 14.54 -16.63 -17.56
C GLU A 43 15.32 -17.63 -16.69
N HIS A 44 15.38 -17.39 -15.36
CA HIS A 44 16.01 -18.28 -14.39
C HIS A 44 15.42 -19.71 -14.45
N HIS A 45 14.13 -19.81 -14.72
CA HIS A 45 13.43 -21.10 -14.87
C HIS A 45 13.35 -21.59 -16.30
N GLY A 46 14.04 -20.95 -17.26
CA GLY A 46 14.00 -21.31 -18.69
C GLY A 46 12.63 -21.08 -19.33
N LEU A 47 11.86 -20.11 -18.84
CA LEU A 47 10.53 -19.78 -19.30
C LEU A 47 10.50 -18.40 -19.99
N ARG A 48 9.49 -18.20 -20.84
CA ARG A 48 9.19 -16.93 -21.49
C ARG A 48 7.77 -16.50 -21.09
N ILE A 49 7.61 -15.26 -20.65
CA ILE A 49 6.30 -14.70 -20.34
C ILE A 49 5.55 -14.47 -21.64
N THR A 50 4.41 -15.13 -21.81
CA THR A 50 3.54 -15.06 -22.99
C THR A 50 2.15 -14.49 -22.66
N ALA A 51 1.82 -14.40 -21.38
CA ALA A 51 0.58 -13.84 -20.89
C ALA A 51 0.84 -13.02 -19.61
N VAL A 52 0.04 -11.98 -19.42
CA VAL A 52 0.02 -11.15 -18.21
C VAL A 52 -1.44 -10.88 -17.86
N THR A 53 -1.80 -10.90 -16.59
CA THR A 53 -3.14 -10.57 -16.12
C THR A 53 -3.10 -9.91 -14.75
N GLU A 54 -4.21 -9.29 -14.38
CA GLU A 54 -4.46 -8.72 -13.05
C GLU A 54 -5.73 -9.32 -12.45
N THR A 55 -5.76 -9.42 -11.13
CA THR A 55 -6.99 -9.82 -10.42
C THR A 55 -8.00 -8.68 -10.38
N HIS A 56 -7.54 -7.44 -10.24
CA HIS A 56 -8.41 -6.26 -10.14
C HIS A 56 -7.62 -4.97 -10.41
N ILE A 57 -8.31 -3.84 -10.42
CA ILE A 57 -7.68 -2.51 -10.48
C ILE A 57 -7.11 -2.19 -9.09
N HIS A 58 -5.81 -2.43 -8.91
CA HIS A 58 -5.11 -2.22 -7.64
C HIS A 58 -5.15 -0.76 -7.19
N ALA A 59 -5.32 -0.55 -5.87
CA ALA A 59 -5.34 0.77 -5.26
C ALA A 59 -4.09 1.07 -4.41
N ASP A 60 -3.31 0.08 -4.07
CA ASP A 60 -2.18 0.17 -3.15
C ASP A 60 -0.82 0.32 -3.85
N TYR A 61 -0.71 -0.09 -5.11
CA TYR A 61 0.49 0.08 -5.93
C TYR A 61 0.17 0.34 -7.41
N GLN A 62 1.19 0.84 -8.12
CA GLN A 62 1.10 1.06 -9.56
C GLN A 62 1.35 -0.25 -10.29
N SER A 63 0.38 -0.72 -11.06
CA SER A 63 0.51 -1.94 -11.85
C SER A 63 1.63 -1.86 -12.89
N GLY A 64 2.38 -2.96 -13.01
CA GLY A 64 3.40 -3.18 -14.03
C GLY A 64 2.94 -4.09 -15.17
N SER A 65 1.68 -4.55 -15.16
CA SER A 65 1.20 -5.53 -16.13
C SER A 65 1.29 -5.02 -17.58
N ARG A 66 0.97 -3.75 -17.79
CA ARG A 66 1.10 -3.11 -19.11
C ARG A 66 2.56 -2.99 -19.55
N GLU A 67 3.46 -2.56 -18.67
CA GLU A 67 4.90 -2.50 -18.93
C GLU A 67 5.49 -3.88 -19.24
N LEU A 68 5.12 -4.88 -18.45
CA LEU A 68 5.59 -6.24 -18.63
C LEU A 68 5.11 -6.84 -19.96
N ALA A 69 3.84 -6.62 -20.32
CA ALA A 69 3.28 -7.07 -21.59
C ALA A 69 4.00 -6.42 -22.78
N GLU A 70 4.23 -5.10 -22.74
CA GLU A 70 4.96 -4.36 -23.79
C GLU A 70 6.39 -4.89 -23.97
N ARG A 71 7.12 -5.06 -22.87
CA ARG A 71 8.54 -5.48 -22.89
C ARG A 71 8.74 -6.93 -23.33
N THR A 72 7.76 -7.81 -23.06
CA THR A 72 7.88 -9.24 -23.37
C THR A 72 7.14 -9.65 -24.67
N GLY A 73 6.29 -8.78 -25.20
CA GLY A 73 5.35 -9.10 -26.27
C GLY A 73 4.24 -10.06 -25.83
N ALA A 74 4.00 -10.16 -24.51
CA ALA A 74 2.98 -11.02 -23.95
C ALA A 74 1.57 -10.45 -24.20
N THR A 75 0.59 -11.34 -24.29
CA THR A 75 -0.82 -10.94 -24.35
C THR A 75 -1.27 -10.48 -22.98
N LEU A 76 -1.81 -9.26 -22.91
CA LEU A 76 -2.41 -8.70 -21.69
C LEU A 76 -3.89 -9.06 -21.61
N TYR A 77 -4.29 -9.64 -20.49
CA TYR A 77 -5.67 -10.02 -20.20
C TYR A 77 -6.20 -9.18 -19.04
N LEU A 78 -7.40 -8.61 -19.18
CA LEU A 78 -7.99 -7.69 -18.20
C LEU A 78 -9.46 -8.00 -17.99
N SER A 79 -9.94 -7.82 -16.77
CA SER A 79 -11.35 -7.95 -16.43
C SER A 79 -12.20 -6.96 -17.24
N ASP A 80 -13.32 -7.45 -17.79
CA ASP A 80 -14.38 -6.61 -18.35
C ASP A 80 -15.71 -6.82 -17.57
N GLU A 81 -15.59 -7.27 -16.33
CA GLU A 81 -16.66 -7.29 -15.33
C GLU A 81 -16.83 -5.90 -14.69
N GLY A 82 -17.83 -5.76 -13.83
CA GLY A 82 -18.18 -4.46 -13.22
C GLY A 82 -18.94 -3.54 -14.17
N ASP A 83 -19.30 -2.35 -13.71
CA ASP A 83 -19.96 -1.31 -14.48
C ASP A 83 -18.97 -0.41 -15.23
N ALA A 84 -19.44 0.67 -15.83
CA ALA A 84 -18.61 1.57 -16.66
C ALA A 84 -17.48 2.25 -15.85
N ASP A 85 -17.67 2.44 -14.56
CA ASP A 85 -16.67 3.06 -13.69
C ASP A 85 -15.52 2.12 -13.32
N TRP A 86 -15.65 0.81 -13.64
CA TRP A 86 -14.70 -0.24 -13.33
C TRP A 86 -14.10 -0.92 -14.55
N LYS A 87 -14.14 -0.26 -15.71
CA LYS A 87 -13.48 -0.74 -16.93
C LYS A 87 -12.09 -0.16 -17.06
N TYR A 88 -11.13 -0.98 -17.49
CA TYR A 88 -9.81 -0.50 -17.88
C TYR A 88 -9.90 0.42 -19.10
N GLY A 89 -9.19 1.55 -19.06
CA GLY A 89 -9.15 2.56 -20.12
C GLY A 89 -8.10 2.29 -21.21
N PHE A 90 -7.52 1.10 -21.25
CA PHE A 90 -6.50 0.68 -22.21
C PHE A 90 -6.78 -0.73 -22.75
N GLU A 91 -6.09 -1.09 -23.82
CA GLU A 91 -6.37 -2.33 -24.53
C GLU A 91 -5.82 -3.56 -23.81
N GLY A 92 -6.60 -4.63 -23.87
CA GLY A 92 -6.30 -5.97 -23.40
C GLY A 92 -7.37 -6.94 -23.84
N VAL A 93 -7.08 -8.23 -23.80
CA VAL A 93 -8.06 -9.28 -24.04
C VAL A 93 -9.02 -9.30 -22.86
N LYS A 94 -10.31 -9.16 -23.15
CA LYS A 94 -11.36 -9.05 -22.14
C LYS A 94 -11.66 -10.41 -21.50
N LEU A 95 -11.68 -10.42 -20.16
CA LEU A 95 -12.04 -11.57 -19.35
C LEU A 95 -13.39 -11.36 -18.68
N TYR A 96 -14.14 -12.44 -18.61
CA TYR A 96 -15.41 -12.55 -17.89
C TYR A 96 -15.37 -13.81 -17.01
N HIS A 97 -16.35 -13.97 -16.15
CA HIS A 97 -16.54 -15.21 -15.40
C HIS A 97 -16.53 -16.43 -16.33
N GLY A 98 -15.70 -17.41 -16.02
CA GLY A 98 -15.52 -18.62 -16.82
C GLY A 98 -14.57 -18.49 -18.03
N SER A 99 -14.02 -17.29 -18.31
CA SER A 99 -12.98 -17.13 -19.32
C SER A 99 -11.72 -17.92 -18.95
N GLU A 100 -11.03 -18.47 -19.96
CA GLU A 100 -9.82 -19.25 -19.77
C GLU A 100 -8.60 -18.59 -20.41
N ILE A 101 -7.51 -18.50 -19.66
CA ILE A 101 -6.17 -18.21 -20.18
C ILE A 101 -5.39 -19.52 -20.24
N LYS A 102 -4.80 -19.84 -21.40
CA LYS A 102 -3.99 -21.07 -21.59
C LYS A 102 -2.53 -20.72 -21.79
N VAL A 103 -1.67 -21.32 -21.00
CA VAL A 103 -0.22 -21.21 -21.10
C VAL A 103 0.36 -22.61 -21.15
N GLY A 104 0.63 -23.10 -22.35
CA GLY A 104 0.96 -24.50 -22.56
C GLY A 104 -0.13 -25.43 -22.03
N ASN A 105 0.22 -26.33 -21.12
CA ASN A 105 -0.71 -27.26 -20.47
C ASN A 105 -1.44 -26.67 -19.25
N ILE A 106 -1.15 -25.43 -18.90
CA ILE A 106 -1.75 -24.76 -17.73
C ILE A 106 -2.98 -23.98 -18.17
N ARG A 107 -4.04 -24.05 -17.37
CA ARG A 107 -5.28 -23.30 -17.57
C ARG A 107 -5.57 -22.47 -16.32
N LEU A 108 -5.75 -21.17 -16.52
CA LEU A 108 -6.32 -20.27 -15.53
C LEU A 108 -7.76 -19.98 -15.91
N THR A 109 -8.71 -20.36 -15.04
CA THR A 109 -10.13 -20.07 -15.24
C THR A 109 -10.52 -18.89 -14.36
N ALA A 110 -11.00 -17.82 -14.97
CA ALA A 110 -11.44 -16.61 -14.29
C ALA A 110 -12.76 -16.86 -13.53
N VAL A 111 -12.80 -16.45 -12.29
CA VAL A 111 -13.98 -16.48 -11.42
C VAL A 111 -14.29 -15.05 -11.00
N HIS A 112 -15.44 -14.51 -11.39
CA HIS A 112 -15.85 -13.17 -10.95
C HIS A 112 -16.21 -13.20 -9.45
N THR A 113 -15.44 -12.46 -8.66
CA THR A 113 -15.51 -12.45 -7.20
C THR A 113 -15.64 -10.99 -6.69
N PRO A 114 -16.76 -10.31 -7.06
CA PRO A 114 -16.96 -8.91 -6.66
C PRO A 114 -17.12 -8.77 -5.16
N GLY A 115 -16.69 -7.62 -4.65
CA GLY A 115 -16.80 -7.27 -3.22
C GLY A 115 -15.76 -6.26 -2.83
N HIS A 116 -14.48 -6.63 -2.85
CA HIS A 116 -13.37 -5.70 -2.70
C HIS A 116 -13.40 -4.64 -3.81
N THR A 117 -13.46 -5.07 -5.07
CA THR A 117 -13.82 -4.23 -6.21
C THR A 117 -14.89 -4.92 -7.07
N PRO A 118 -15.68 -4.14 -7.84
CA PRO A 118 -16.78 -4.70 -8.67
C PRO A 118 -16.32 -5.59 -9.83
N GLU A 119 -15.13 -5.33 -10.38
CA GLU A 119 -14.57 -6.04 -11.54
C GLU A 119 -13.64 -7.20 -11.16
N HIS A 120 -13.44 -7.46 -9.88
CA HIS A 120 -12.47 -8.41 -9.36
C HIS A 120 -12.62 -9.81 -9.95
N LEU A 121 -11.51 -10.36 -10.47
CA LEU A 121 -11.39 -11.75 -10.94
C LEU A 121 -10.39 -12.50 -10.06
N SER A 122 -10.82 -13.62 -9.52
CA SER A 122 -9.91 -14.64 -8.99
C SER A 122 -9.62 -15.68 -10.06
N PHE A 123 -8.52 -16.46 -9.95
CA PHE A 123 -8.15 -17.43 -10.98
C PHE A 123 -7.96 -18.83 -10.39
N LEU A 124 -8.76 -19.80 -10.86
CA LEU A 124 -8.53 -21.22 -10.60
C LEU A 124 -7.46 -21.75 -11.55
N VAL A 125 -6.36 -22.28 -11.00
CA VAL A 125 -5.22 -22.76 -11.78
C VAL A 125 -5.24 -24.29 -11.82
N THR A 126 -5.23 -24.84 -13.04
CA THR A 126 -5.23 -26.26 -13.34
C THR A 126 -3.98 -26.64 -14.13
N ASP A 127 -3.22 -27.63 -13.66
CA ASP A 127 -2.16 -28.28 -14.41
C ASP A 127 -2.77 -29.42 -15.27
N GLY A 128 -3.19 -29.08 -16.48
CA GLY A 128 -3.85 -30.00 -17.40
C GLY A 128 -2.98 -31.19 -17.85
N ALA A 129 -1.67 -31.17 -17.57
CA ALA A 129 -0.83 -32.35 -17.76
C ALA A 129 -1.04 -33.42 -16.68
N THR A 130 -1.60 -33.05 -15.54
CA THR A 130 -1.75 -33.92 -14.36
C THR A 130 -3.21 -34.23 -14.03
N THR A 131 -4.10 -33.21 -14.16
CA THR A 131 -5.50 -33.31 -13.71
C THR A 131 -6.38 -32.29 -14.44
N GLU A 132 -7.70 -32.56 -14.46
CA GLU A 132 -8.70 -31.58 -14.89
C GLU A 132 -9.23 -30.72 -13.73
N ASN A 133 -8.86 -31.03 -12.50
CA ASN A 133 -9.30 -30.30 -11.32
C ASN A 133 -8.34 -29.20 -10.96
N PRO A 134 -8.80 -28.00 -10.51
CA PRO A 134 -7.94 -26.95 -10.05
C PRO A 134 -7.20 -27.34 -8.75
N GLY A 135 -5.90 -27.00 -8.68
CA GLY A 135 -5.09 -27.20 -7.48
C GLY A 135 -4.85 -25.92 -6.69
N PHE A 136 -4.96 -24.75 -7.36
CA PHE A 136 -4.63 -23.45 -6.77
C PHE A 136 -5.73 -22.45 -7.10
N PHE A 137 -5.94 -21.52 -6.20
CA PHE A 137 -6.85 -20.40 -6.36
C PHE A 137 -6.09 -19.11 -6.03
N LEU A 138 -5.80 -18.31 -7.07
CA LEU A 138 -5.26 -16.97 -6.92
C LEU A 138 -6.42 -16.06 -6.58
N THR A 139 -6.50 -15.67 -5.34
CA THR A 139 -7.69 -14.96 -4.83
C THR A 139 -7.58 -13.44 -4.91
N GLY A 140 -6.39 -12.88 -5.25
CA GLY A 140 -6.22 -11.43 -5.19
C GLY A 140 -6.67 -10.91 -3.82
N ASP A 141 -7.51 -9.87 -3.85
CA ASP A 141 -8.09 -9.26 -2.64
C ASP A 141 -9.51 -9.78 -2.33
N PHE A 142 -9.84 -10.98 -2.77
CA PHE A 142 -11.09 -11.66 -2.42
C PHE A 142 -10.99 -12.36 -1.05
N VAL A 143 -10.06 -13.30 -0.92
CA VAL A 143 -9.82 -14.06 0.33
C VAL A 143 -8.33 -14.01 0.67
N PHE A 144 -8.01 -13.59 1.87
CA PHE A 144 -6.69 -13.62 2.48
C PHE A 144 -6.55 -14.82 3.43
N VAL A 145 -5.39 -14.98 4.05
CA VAL A 145 -5.24 -15.94 5.15
C VAL A 145 -5.91 -15.38 6.40
N GLY A 146 -7.02 -15.98 6.81
CA GLY A 146 -7.79 -15.61 8.00
C GLY A 146 -8.71 -14.41 7.84
N ASP A 147 -8.67 -13.68 6.71
CA ASP A 147 -9.46 -12.48 6.48
C ASP A 147 -9.97 -12.42 5.03
N VAL A 148 -10.72 -11.37 4.69
CA VAL A 148 -11.23 -11.09 3.34
C VAL A 148 -11.00 -9.63 2.98
N GLY A 149 -11.02 -9.33 1.68
CA GLY A 149 -10.82 -7.98 1.17
C GLY A 149 -11.90 -7.01 1.65
N ARG A 150 -11.49 -5.78 1.93
CA ARG A 150 -12.38 -4.73 2.43
C ARG A 150 -13.03 -3.96 1.27
N PRO A 151 -14.35 -3.75 1.30
CA PRO A 151 -15.09 -3.02 0.26
C PRO A 151 -15.10 -1.49 0.45
N ASP A 152 -14.75 -0.99 1.64
CA ASP A 152 -14.88 0.43 2.04
C ASP A 152 -13.78 1.33 1.44
N LEU A 153 -12.71 0.76 0.88
CA LEU A 153 -11.72 1.52 0.11
C LEU A 153 -12.33 2.30 -1.07
N LEU A 154 -13.49 1.85 -1.56
CA LEU A 154 -14.23 2.50 -2.64
C LEU A 154 -14.79 3.85 -2.21
N ASP A 155 -15.30 3.96 -1.00
CA ASP A 155 -15.88 5.19 -0.48
C ASP A 155 -14.77 6.24 -0.22
N GLU A 156 -13.65 5.84 0.39
CA GLU A 156 -12.56 6.75 0.72
C GLU A 156 -11.67 7.10 -0.47
N ALA A 157 -11.25 6.08 -1.24
CA ALA A 157 -10.28 6.25 -2.31
C ALA A 157 -10.90 6.66 -3.65
N ALA A 158 -12.20 6.39 -3.87
CA ALA A 158 -12.87 6.66 -5.13
C ALA A 158 -13.90 7.80 -5.07
N GLY A 159 -14.15 8.34 -3.88
CA GLY A 159 -15.13 9.41 -3.67
C GLY A 159 -16.59 8.95 -3.86
N PHE A 160 -16.85 7.64 -3.82
CA PHE A 160 -18.19 7.09 -3.79
C PHE A 160 -18.80 7.25 -2.39
N VAL A 161 -20.11 7.26 -2.30
CA VAL A 161 -20.84 7.41 -1.04
C VAL A 161 -21.64 6.14 -0.78
N ASP A 162 -21.42 5.52 0.39
CA ASP A 162 -22.15 4.33 0.87
C ASP A 162 -22.08 3.07 -0.01
N THR A 163 -21.07 2.93 -0.88
CA THR A 163 -20.93 1.72 -1.70
C THR A 163 -20.38 0.52 -0.93
N ARG A 164 -19.77 0.76 0.25
CA ARG A 164 -19.18 -0.27 1.12
C ARG A 164 -20.16 -1.37 1.54
N PHE A 165 -21.42 -1.01 1.79
CA PHE A 165 -22.45 -2.00 2.18
C PHE A 165 -22.79 -2.93 1.02
N ASP A 166 -22.96 -2.38 -0.20
CA ASP A 166 -23.21 -3.20 -1.39
C ASP A 166 -22.01 -4.07 -1.74
N GLY A 167 -20.78 -3.54 -1.60
CA GLY A 167 -19.55 -4.28 -1.75
C GLY A 167 -19.46 -5.46 -0.77
N ALA A 168 -19.75 -5.22 0.52
CA ALA A 168 -19.76 -6.26 1.55
C ALA A 168 -20.78 -7.38 1.27
N LYS A 169 -22.00 -7.04 0.79
CA LYS A 169 -23.00 -8.03 0.39
C LYS A 169 -22.58 -8.83 -0.83
N ARG A 170 -21.96 -8.18 -1.82
CA ARG A 170 -21.41 -8.86 -3.00
C ARG A 170 -20.27 -9.83 -2.58
N LEU A 171 -19.41 -9.40 -1.66
CA LEU A 171 -18.36 -10.24 -1.11
C LEU A 171 -18.95 -11.47 -0.39
N PHE A 172 -19.98 -11.28 0.43
CA PHE A 172 -20.70 -12.38 1.07
C PHE A 172 -21.23 -13.39 0.04
N ALA A 173 -21.88 -12.91 -1.02
CA ALA A 173 -22.39 -13.78 -2.09
C ALA A 173 -21.25 -14.51 -2.80
N SER A 174 -20.14 -13.81 -3.12
CA SER A 174 -18.96 -14.40 -3.75
C SER A 174 -18.33 -15.50 -2.89
N LEU A 175 -18.22 -15.28 -1.57
CA LEU A 175 -17.73 -16.30 -0.62
C LEU A 175 -18.61 -17.54 -0.60
N ARG A 176 -19.94 -17.37 -0.53
CA ARG A 176 -20.91 -18.46 -0.53
C ARG A 176 -20.88 -19.25 -1.83
N ASP A 177 -20.91 -18.56 -2.98
CA ASP A 177 -21.17 -19.18 -4.28
C ASP A 177 -19.88 -19.71 -4.95
N HIS A 178 -18.73 -19.12 -4.66
CA HIS A 178 -17.46 -19.42 -5.33
C HIS A 178 -16.40 -20.00 -4.42
N PHE A 179 -16.29 -19.57 -3.15
CA PHE A 179 -15.26 -20.08 -2.25
C PHE A 179 -15.70 -21.32 -1.50
N LEU A 180 -16.85 -21.27 -0.83
CA LEU A 180 -17.34 -22.40 -0.01
C LEU A 180 -17.77 -23.62 -0.85
N THR A 181 -17.86 -23.51 -2.15
CA THR A 181 -18.18 -24.62 -3.06
C THR A 181 -16.94 -25.38 -3.53
N LEU A 182 -15.73 -24.83 -3.33
CA LEU A 182 -14.49 -25.46 -3.77
C LEU A 182 -14.10 -26.65 -2.88
N PRO A 183 -13.35 -27.64 -3.41
CA PRO A 183 -12.78 -28.71 -2.59
C PRO A 183 -11.77 -28.21 -1.55
N ASP A 184 -11.70 -28.84 -0.38
CA ASP A 184 -10.84 -28.47 0.74
C ASP A 184 -9.34 -28.43 0.41
N TYR A 185 -8.89 -29.25 -0.55
CA TYR A 185 -7.49 -29.36 -0.95
C TYR A 185 -6.98 -28.19 -1.80
N VAL A 186 -7.86 -27.35 -2.34
CA VAL A 186 -7.45 -26.22 -3.20
C VAL A 186 -6.66 -25.23 -2.36
N GLN A 187 -5.44 -24.96 -2.79
CA GLN A 187 -4.56 -23.99 -2.16
C GLN A 187 -4.98 -22.56 -2.52
N VAL A 188 -5.03 -21.70 -1.52
CA VAL A 188 -5.41 -20.28 -1.64
C VAL A 188 -4.14 -19.41 -1.62
N TRP A 189 -3.97 -18.59 -2.63
CA TRP A 189 -2.83 -17.70 -2.80
C TRP A 189 -3.34 -16.27 -2.98
N PRO A 190 -3.30 -15.45 -1.91
CA PRO A 190 -3.89 -14.12 -1.87
C PRO A 190 -3.01 -13.03 -2.48
N GLY A 191 -3.61 -11.88 -2.82
CA GLY A 191 -2.88 -10.70 -3.25
C GLY A 191 -2.03 -10.06 -2.14
N HIS A 192 -2.41 -10.23 -0.87
CA HIS A 192 -1.72 -9.61 0.26
C HIS A 192 -1.53 -10.54 1.46
N GLY A 193 -0.52 -10.19 2.27
CA GLY A 193 -0.24 -10.78 3.59
C GLY A 193 -0.24 -9.73 4.70
N ALA A 194 0.25 -10.13 5.87
CA ALA A 194 0.30 -9.28 7.06
C ALA A 194 1.01 -7.94 6.81
N GLY A 195 0.38 -6.85 7.20
CA GLY A 195 0.90 -5.48 7.07
C GLY A 195 0.37 -4.69 5.89
N SER A 196 -0.48 -5.28 5.03
CA SER A 196 -1.23 -4.54 4.00
C SER A 196 -2.39 -3.76 4.62
N ALA A 197 -2.72 -2.61 4.02
CA ALA A 197 -3.90 -1.82 4.36
C ALA A 197 -5.20 -2.36 3.72
N CYS A 198 -5.12 -3.42 2.91
CA CYS A 198 -6.28 -4.02 2.22
C CYS A 198 -7.15 -4.91 3.12
N GLY A 199 -6.77 -5.10 4.40
CA GLY A 199 -7.57 -5.80 5.40
C GLY A 199 -7.09 -5.50 6.81
N LYS A 200 -7.85 -5.91 7.83
CA LYS A 200 -7.58 -5.57 9.23
C LYS A 200 -6.78 -6.64 10.00
N ALA A 201 -6.82 -7.90 9.56
CA ALA A 201 -6.28 -9.02 10.32
C ALA A 201 -5.63 -10.11 9.45
N LEU A 202 -4.88 -9.71 8.41
CA LEU A 202 -4.23 -10.64 7.49
C LEU A 202 -3.16 -11.48 8.20
N GLY A 203 -3.17 -12.78 7.98
CA GLY A 203 -2.18 -13.72 8.50
C GLY A 203 -0.79 -13.51 7.88
N ALA A 204 0.24 -13.85 8.66
CA ALA A 204 1.63 -13.78 8.22
C ALA A 204 2.08 -14.97 7.35
N VAL A 205 1.25 -16.00 7.22
CA VAL A 205 1.51 -17.16 6.36
C VAL A 205 1.15 -16.80 4.92
N PRO A 206 1.99 -17.13 3.91
CA PRO A 206 1.81 -16.64 2.54
C PRO A 206 0.65 -17.30 1.78
N SER A 207 0.14 -18.44 2.24
CA SER A 207 -0.93 -19.20 1.59
C SER A 207 -1.70 -20.05 2.59
N THR A 208 -2.88 -20.50 2.19
CA THR A 208 -3.74 -21.36 2.99
C THR A 208 -4.43 -22.40 2.10
N THR A 209 -5.46 -23.07 2.59
CA THR A 209 -6.34 -23.93 1.79
C THR A 209 -7.81 -23.59 2.05
N VAL A 210 -8.68 -23.92 1.10
CA VAL A 210 -10.12 -23.72 1.25
C VAL A 210 -10.64 -24.43 2.52
N GLY A 211 -10.18 -25.66 2.78
CA GLY A 211 -10.58 -26.43 3.97
C GLY A 211 -10.13 -25.80 5.28
N TYR A 212 -8.92 -25.22 5.32
CA TYR A 212 -8.42 -24.54 6.51
C TYR A 212 -9.23 -23.25 6.79
N GLU A 213 -9.47 -22.42 5.78
CA GLU A 213 -10.25 -21.18 5.93
C GLU A 213 -11.69 -21.44 6.39
N ARG A 214 -12.32 -22.53 5.91
CA ARG A 214 -13.66 -22.94 6.38
C ARG A 214 -13.75 -23.18 7.89
N VAL A 215 -12.64 -23.62 8.49
CA VAL A 215 -12.59 -24.00 9.90
C VAL A 215 -12.11 -22.87 10.79
N THR A 216 -11.21 -22.02 10.29
CA THR A 216 -10.46 -21.07 11.13
C THR A 216 -10.87 -19.62 10.95
N SER A 217 -11.42 -19.24 9.78
CA SER A 217 -11.75 -17.86 9.49
C SER A 217 -13.02 -17.39 10.22
N TRP A 218 -13.00 -16.15 10.69
CA TRP A 218 -14.14 -15.52 11.38
C TRP A 218 -15.40 -15.45 10.51
N TRP A 219 -15.22 -15.26 9.21
CA TRP A 219 -16.30 -15.07 8.23
C TRP A 219 -16.98 -16.36 7.79
N ALA A 220 -16.26 -17.48 7.79
CA ALA A 220 -16.75 -18.74 7.23
C ALA A 220 -18.04 -19.28 7.90
N PRO A 221 -18.17 -19.31 9.25
CA PRO A 221 -19.42 -19.75 9.89
C PRO A 221 -20.60 -18.81 9.59
N LEU A 222 -20.39 -17.50 9.45
CA LEU A 222 -21.44 -16.53 9.12
C LEU A 222 -21.96 -16.77 7.70
N VAL A 223 -21.04 -16.94 6.74
CA VAL A 223 -21.41 -17.23 5.34
C VAL A 223 -22.12 -18.57 5.22
N ALA A 224 -21.63 -19.61 5.89
CA ALA A 224 -22.25 -20.94 5.88
C ALA A 224 -23.65 -20.93 6.51
N ALA A 225 -23.89 -20.09 7.52
CA ALA A 225 -25.20 -19.93 8.15
C ALA A 225 -26.16 -19.01 7.34
N GLY A 226 -25.68 -18.30 6.33
CA GLY A 226 -26.44 -17.30 5.60
C GLY A 226 -26.68 -15.99 6.38
N ASP A 227 -25.86 -15.70 7.40
CA ASP A 227 -25.95 -14.52 8.25
C ASP A 227 -25.20 -13.33 7.62
N GLU A 228 -25.81 -12.74 6.58
CA GLU A 228 -25.25 -11.60 5.85
C GLU A 228 -25.12 -10.36 6.75
N GLU A 229 -26.09 -10.10 7.65
CA GLU A 229 -26.09 -8.90 8.50
C GLU A 229 -24.88 -8.89 9.45
N SER A 230 -24.66 -9.98 10.17
CA SER A 230 -23.50 -10.12 11.06
C SER A 230 -22.17 -10.10 10.31
N PHE A 231 -22.12 -10.68 9.10
CA PHE A 231 -20.95 -10.63 8.25
C PHE A 231 -20.61 -9.19 7.85
N VAL A 232 -21.58 -8.44 7.31
CA VAL A 232 -21.39 -7.04 6.87
C VAL A 232 -20.94 -6.16 8.03
N THR A 233 -21.58 -6.28 9.18
CA THR A 233 -21.22 -5.53 10.39
C THR A 233 -19.78 -5.84 10.81
N SER A 234 -19.46 -7.13 10.97
CA SER A 234 -18.11 -7.55 11.38
C SER A 234 -17.02 -7.17 10.37
N LEU A 235 -17.33 -7.21 9.07
CA LEU A 235 -16.37 -6.82 8.02
C LEU A 235 -16.04 -5.34 8.08
N LEU A 236 -17.03 -4.48 8.21
CA LEU A 236 -16.86 -3.03 8.16
C LEU A 236 -16.35 -2.42 9.47
N GLU A 237 -16.51 -3.12 10.58
CA GLU A 237 -16.08 -2.65 11.90
C GLU A 237 -14.54 -2.71 12.04
N GLY A 238 -13.94 -1.63 12.55
CA GLY A 238 -12.52 -1.58 12.92
C GLY A 238 -11.53 -1.61 11.74
N GLN A 239 -11.97 -1.31 10.53
CA GLN A 239 -11.05 -1.16 9.40
C GLN A 239 -10.09 0.02 9.64
N PRO A 240 -8.78 -0.12 9.29
CA PRO A 240 -7.84 0.98 9.38
C PRO A 240 -8.17 2.06 8.34
N ASP A 241 -7.74 3.31 8.60
CA ASP A 241 -7.85 4.39 7.62
C ASP A 241 -7.18 4.00 6.30
N ALA A 242 -7.86 4.25 5.17
CA ALA A 242 -7.26 4.04 3.86
C ALA A 242 -6.23 5.14 3.55
N PRO A 243 -5.02 4.81 3.10
CA PRO A 243 -4.06 5.81 2.63
C PRO A 243 -4.62 6.61 1.45
N LEU A 244 -4.49 7.94 1.47
CA LEU A 244 -5.10 8.79 0.44
C LEU A 244 -4.49 8.61 -0.96
N TYR A 245 -3.24 8.16 -1.05
CA TYR A 245 -2.62 7.87 -2.35
C TYR A 245 -3.31 6.71 -3.10
N PHE A 246 -4.12 5.90 -2.44
CA PHE A 246 -4.91 4.82 -3.05
C PHE A 246 -5.84 5.34 -4.15
N ALA A 247 -6.44 6.51 -3.94
CA ALA A 247 -7.29 7.16 -4.96
C ALA A 247 -6.52 7.40 -6.27
N ARG A 248 -5.27 7.85 -6.16
CA ARG A 248 -4.39 8.07 -7.31
C ARG A 248 -4.01 6.76 -7.98
N MET A 249 -3.61 5.75 -7.20
CA MET A 249 -3.25 4.44 -7.77
C MET A 249 -4.42 3.82 -8.54
N LYS A 250 -5.60 3.78 -7.94
CA LYS A 250 -6.81 3.30 -8.63
C LYS A 250 -7.06 4.06 -9.94
N ARG A 251 -7.02 5.40 -9.91
CA ARG A 251 -7.24 6.23 -11.09
C ARG A 251 -6.23 5.95 -12.19
N THR A 252 -4.94 5.87 -11.85
CA THR A 252 -3.87 5.63 -12.84
C THR A 252 -3.88 4.19 -13.34
N ASN A 253 -4.12 3.20 -12.49
CA ASN A 253 -4.23 1.79 -12.90
C ASN A 253 -5.43 1.57 -13.82
N LYS A 254 -6.58 2.20 -13.52
CA LYS A 254 -7.75 2.17 -14.41
C LYS A 254 -7.44 2.81 -15.78
N ALA A 255 -6.81 3.98 -15.81
CA ALA A 255 -6.51 4.71 -17.04
C ALA A 255 -5.41 4.05 -17.90
N GLY A 256 -4.60 3.22 -17.31
CA GLY A 256 -3.40 2.62 -17.85
C GLY A 256 -2.15 3.42 -17.44
N PRO A 257 -1.32 2.86 -16.54
CA PRO A 257 -0.08 3.50 -16.10
C PRO A 257 0.81 3.88 -17.28
N ALA A 258 1.45 5.04 -17.20
CA ALA A 258 2.48 5.39 -18.15
C ALA A 258 3.60 4.34 -18.14
N LEU A 259 4.07 3.94 -19.32
CA LEU A 259 5.20 3.02 -19.42
C LEU A 259 6.47 3.72 -18.92
N LEU A 260 7.26 3.03 -18.10
CA LEU A 260 8.55 3.55 -17.66
C LEU A 260 9.58 3.54 -18.79
N GLY A 261 9.52 2.52 -19.65
CA GLY A 261 10.45 2.36 -20.77
C GLY A 261 11.92 2.38 -20.33
N GLU A 262 12.80 2.91 -21.20
CA GLU A 262 14.18 3.17 -20.85
C GLU A 262 14.28 4.46 -20.01
N ARG A 263 14.60 4.31 -18.72
CA ARG A 263 14.80 5.44 -17.83
C ARG A 263 16.21 6.00 -17.96
N PRO A 264 16.39 7.33 -17.95
CA PRO A 264 17.74 7.94 -17.93
C PRO A 264 18.55 7.46 -16.73
N ALA A 265 19.88 7.39 -16.89
CA ALA A 265 20.78 7.15 -15.76
C ALA A 265 20.61 8.25 -14.71
N LEU A 266 20.69 7.87 -13.44
CA LEU A 266 20.60 8.82 -12.34
C LEU A 266 21.85 9.71 -12.30
N ARG A 267 21.63 11.02 -12.24
CA ARG A 267 22.74 11.97 -12.10
C ARG A 267 23.26 11.94 -10.65
N ARG A 268 24.57 11.81 -10.49
CA ARG A 268 25.20 12.11 -9.21
C ARG A 268 25.37 13.62 -9.06
N PHE A 269 24.85 14.16 -7.97
CA PHE A 269 24.99 15.56 -7.58
C PHE A 269 26.07 15.73 -6.52
N GLU A 270 26.81 16.84 -6.58
CA GLU A 270 27.62 17.29 -5.46
C GLU A 270 26.72 18.06 -4.47
N PRO A 271 26.95 17.96 -3.14
CA PRO A 271 26.12 18.68 -2.16
C PRO A 271 25.99 20.18 -2.43
N SER A 272 27.05 20.82 -2.89
CA SER A 272 27.06 22.26 -3.24
C SER A 272 26.08 22.63 -4.36
N GLU A 273 25.70 21.70 -5.24
CA GLU A 273 24.73 21.92 -6.30
C GLU A 273 23.29 21.93 -5.78
N LEU A 274 23.05 21.41 -4.57
CA LEU A 274 21.75 21.39 -3.92
C LEU A 274 21.53 22.61 -3.00
N GLN A 275 22.60 23.32 -2.65
CA GLN A 275 22.53 24.47 -1.74
C GLN A 275 21.59 25.55 -2.29
N GLY A 276 20.57 25.95 -1.48
CA GLY A 276 19.56 26.93 -1.87
C GLY A 276 18.54 26.45 -2.90
N ARG A 277 18.51 25.15 -3.20
CA ARG A 277 17.53 24.55 -4.13
C ARG A 277 16.57 23.59 -3.43
N VAL A 278 16.99 23.05 -2.27
CA VAL A 278 16.15 22.12 -1.50
C VAL A 278 14.88 22.85 -1.09
N ASN A 279 13.75 22.21 -1.34
CA ASN A 279 12.39 22.70 -1.12
C ASN A 279 11.91 23.88 -1.99
N ASP A 280 12.78 24.50 -2.79
CA ASP A 280 12.38 25.50 -3.77
C ASP A 280 12.28 24.87 -5.17
N ASP A 281 13.38 24.32 -5.69
CA ASP A 281 13.48 23.77 -7.04
C ASP A 281 13.39 22.25 -7.09
N LEU A 282 13.70 21.57 -5.99
CA LEU A 282 13.76 20.11 -5.91
C LEU A 282 13.40 19.59 -4.52
N ILE A 283 13.01 18.33 -4.49
CA ILE A 283 12.84 17.54 -3.26
C ILE A 283 14.15 16.82 -2.98
N LEU A 284 14.76 17.08 -1.82
CA LEU A 284 15.82 16.26 -1.28
C LEU A 284 15.18 15.21 -0.34
N LEU A 285 15.38 13.93 -0.64
CA LEU A 285 14.88 12.83 0.18
C LEU A 285 16.00 12.31 1.07
N ASP A 286 15.94 12.58 2.38
CA ASP A 286 16.84 12.02 3.39
C ASP A 286 16.39 10.60 3.72
N THR A 287 17.23 9.64 3.41
CA THR A 287 16.92 8.21 3.50
C THR A 287 17.67 7.49 4.62
N ARG A 288 18.41 8.26 5.43
CA ARG A 288 19.17 7.73 6.56
C ARG A 288 18.24 7.14 7.64
N ASP A 289 18.84 6.48 8.62
CA ASP A 289 18.10 6.13 9.83
C ASP A 289 17.63 7.38 10.61
N ALA A 290 16.61 7.20 11.45
CA ALA A 290 15.98 8.31 12.17
C ALA A 290 16.93 8.99 13.17
N GLU A 291 17.94 8.31 13.71
CA GLU A 291 18.91 8.90 14.63
C GLU A 291 19.82 9.90 13.91
N ARG A 292 20.37 9.51 12.75
CA ARG A 292 21.20 10.38 11.91
C ARG A 292 20.40 11.55 11.35
N HIS A 293 19.16 11.31 10.92
CA HIS A 293 18.26 12.37 10.48
C HIS A 293 18.04 13.40 11.58
N ARG A 294 17.73 12.96 12.80
CA ARG A 294 17.50 13.86 13.94
C ARG A 294 18.74 14.63 14.37
N ALA A 295 19.91 14.02 14.26
CA ALA A 295 21.15 14.68 14.62
C ALA A 295 21.55 15.81 13.66
N ASP A 296 21.26 15.63 12.37
CA ASP A 296 21.74 16.55 11.34
C ASP A 296 20.87 16.46 10.07
N HIS A 297 19.82 17.27 9.97
CA HIS A 297 18.93 17.31 8.81
C HIS A 297 19.08 18.62 8.00
N VAL A 298 18.83 18.53 6.71
CA VAL A 298 18.76 19.71 5.83
C VAL A 298 17.35 20.30 5.90
N PRO A 299 17.18 21.58 6.28
CA PRO A 299 15.87 22.23 6.29
C PRO A 299 15.15 22.10 4.93
N GLY A 300 13.88 21.72 4.97
CA GLY A 300 13.06 21.49 3.78
C GLY A 300 13.26 20.13 3.10
N ALA A 301 14.23 19.34 3.50
CA ALA A 301 14.32 17.95 3.05
C ALA A 301 13.19 17.10 3.63
N LEU A 302 12.63 16.21 2.81
CA LEU A 302 11.73 15.17 3.27
C LEU A 302 12.52 14.01 3.88
N PHE A 303 11.89 13.29 4.80
CA PHE A 303 12.50 12.12 5.45
C PHE A 303 11.72 10.86 5.10
N VAL A 304 12.39 9.91 4.47
CA VAL A 304 11.86 8.57 4.18
C VAL A 304 12.98 7.56 4.46
N PRO A 305 12.99 6.89 5.63
CA PRO A 305 14.09 6.01 5.99
C PRO A 305 14.18 4.82 5.03
N GLU A 306 15.41 4.48 4.62
CA GLU A 306 15.68 3.24 3.90
C GLU A 306 15.19 2.03 4.71
N GLY A 307 14.55 1.07 4.05
CA GLY A 307 14.09 -0.16 4.70
C GLY A 307 12.87 -0.78 4.05
N LYS A 308 12.26 -1.71 4.79
CA LYS A 308 11.14 -2.54 4.32
C LYS A 308 9.85 -1.76 4.00
N LYS A 309 9.73 -0.49 4.37
CA LYS A 309 8.56 0.37 4.12
C LYS A 309 8.92 1.62 3.31
N PHE A 310 9.96 1.53 2.50
CA PHE A 310 10.47 2.69 1.76
C PHE A 310 9.47 3.23 0.74
N ALA A 311 8.87 2.37 -0.10
CA ALA A 311 7.86 2.77 -1.08
C ALA A 311 6.61 3.32 -0.38
N THR A 312 6.16 2.63 0.67
CA THR A 312 5.00 3.04 1.48
C THR A 312 5.21 4.41 2.12
N TYR A 313 6.34 4.63 2.80
CA TYR A 313 6.64 5.94 3.39
C TYR A 313 6.91 7.03 2.35
N GLY A 314 7.46 6.66 1.19
CA GLY A 314 7.57 7.56 0.05
C GLY A 314 6.22 8.13 -0.36
N SER A 315 5.20 7.27 -0.49
CA SER A 315 3.84 7.69 -0.83
C SER A 315 3.13 8.48 0.28
N PHE A 316 3.55 8.34 1.53
CA PHE A 316 3.05 9.14 2.65
C PHE A 316 3.68 10.54 2.71
N ALA A 317 4.93 10.67 2.23
CA ALA A 317 5.67 11.92 2.25
C ALA A 317 5.48 12.76 0.98
N ILE A 318 5.22 12.14 -0.17
CA ILE A 318 5.20 12.79 -1.48
C ILE A 318 3.85 12.52 -2.16
N ASP A 319 3.16 13.61 -2.51
CA ASP A 319 2.01 13.58 -3.43
C ASP A 319 2.45 14.10 -4.80
N PRO A 320 2.74 13.23 -5.78
CA PRO A 320 3.23 13.66 -7.08
C PRO A 320 2.18 14.37 -7.95
N ASP A 321 0.88 14.33 -7.56
CA ASP A 321 -0.14 15.15 -8.22
C ASP A 321 -0.10 16.61 -7.76
N ALA A 322 0.39 16.86 -6.55
CA ALA A 322 0.50 18.20 -5.97
C ALA A 322 1.92 18.79 -6.07
N ASP A 323 2.94 17.94 -6.20
CA ASP A 323 4.34 18.34 -6.21
C ASP A 323 5.13 17.59 -7.29
N GLU A 324 5.29 18.22 -8.44
CA GLU A 324 6.02 17.69 -9.60
C GLU A 324 7.52 17.98 -9.59
N ARG A 325 8.05 18.58 -8.52
CA ARG A 325 9.49 18.89 -8.43
C ARG A 325 10.33 17.63 -8.56
N PRO A 326 11.50 17.73 -9.23
CA PRO A 326 12.41 16.60 -9.34
C PRO A 326 12.96 16.18 -7.97
N ILE A 327 13.14 14.87 -7.81
CA ILE A 327 13.60 14.26 -6.57
C ILE A 327 15.08 13.88 -6.70
N VAL A 328 15.87 14.26 -5.69
CA VAL A 328 17.24 13.80 -5.47
C VAL A 328 17.24 12.97 -4.17
N VAL A 329 17.69 11.74 -4.23
CA VAL A 329 17.76 10.87 -3.05
C VAL A 329 19.14 10.88 -2.42
N LEU A 330 19.22 10.82 -1.11
CA LEU A 330 20.47 10.57 -0.40
C LEU A 330 20.75 9.07 -0.42
N ALA A 331 21.75 8.63 -1.17
CA ALA A 331 22.06 7.21 -1.35
C ALA A 331 23.58 6.98 -1.29
N SER A 332 24.02 5.89 -0.70
CA SER A 332 25.45 5.57 -0.56
C SER A 332 26.13 5.17 -1.88
N SER A 333 25.32 4.82 -2.90
CA SER A 333 25.80 4.40 -4.22
C SER A 333 24.72 4.62 -5.28
N GLU A 334 25.12 4.60 -6.56
CA GLU A 334 24.20 4.62 -7.69
C GLU A 334 23.23 3.43 -7.66
N ALA A 335 23.70 2.23 -7.38
CA ALA A 335 22.85 1.04 -7.29
C ALA A 335 21.77 1.16 -6.19
N GLN A 336 22.11 1.78 -5.05
CA GLN A 336 21.13 2.08 -4.01
C GLN A 336 20.13 3.14 -4.47
N ALA A 337 20.58 4.16 -5.17
CA ALA A 337 19.68 5.20 -5.72
C ALA A 337 18.73 4.62 -6.78
N GLU A 338 19.21 3.70 -7.63
CA GLU A 338 18.37 2.96 -8.57
C GLU A 338 17.32 2.11 -7.85
N TRP A 339 17.72 1.39 -6.81
CA TRP A 339 16.79 0.63 -5.96
C TRP A 339 15.71 1.54 -5.35
N MET A 340 16.09 2.73 -4.85
CA MET A 340 15.14 3.71 -4.30
C MET A 340 14.18 4.23 -5.38
N ARG A 341 14.71 4.56 -6.57
CA ARG A 341 13.90 5.01 -7.70
C ARG A 341 12.86 3.96 -8.12
N ASP A 342 13.30 2.68 -8.17
CA ASP A 342 12.41 1.59 -8.54
C ASP A 342 11.27 1.44 -7.53
N ARG A 343 11.57 1.49 -6.24
CA ARG A 343 10.57 1.38 -5.18
C ARG A 343 9.61 2.55 -5.14
N LEU A 344 10.09 3.78 -5.31
CA LEU A 344 9.22 4.96 -5.41
C LEU A 344 8.27 4.85 -6.62
N SER A 345 8.75 4.28 -7.73
CA SER A 345 7.90 4.08 -8.91
C SER A 345 6.75 3.09 -8.69
N TRP A 346 6.84 2.18 -7.69
CA TRP A 346 5.73 1.29 -7.35
C TRP A 346 4.50 2.02 -6.82
N THR A 347 4.70 3.20 -6.27
CA THR A 347 3.60 4.09 -5.85
C THR A 347 3.45 5.31 -6.77
N GLY A 348 3.97 5.21 -8.02
CA GLY A 348 3.81 6.23 -9.05
C GLY A 348 4.60 7.51 -8.80
N ILE A 349 5.69 7.44 -8.04
CA ILE A 349 6.65 8.55 -7.84
C ILE A 349 7.81 8.31 -8.81
N ASP A 350 7.73 8.93 -10.00
CA ASP A 350 8.59 8.60 -11.14
C ASP A 350 9.70 9.62 -11.43
N ASN A 351 9.68 10.78 -10.78
CA ASN A 351 10.54 11.94 -11.08
C ASN A 351 11.85 11.98 -10.29
N VAL A 352 12.39 10.81 -9.89
CA VAL A 352 13.73 10.70 -9.30
C VAL A 352 14.77 10.91 -10.40
N ILE A 353 15.51 12.03 -10.35
CA ILE A 353 16.47 12.46 -11.38
C ILE A 353 17.93 12.16 -11.02
N GLY A 354 18.22 11.89 -9.74
CA GLY A 354 19.59 11.66 -9.32
C GLY A 354 19.74 11.44 -7.83
N PHE A 355 20.98 11.42 -7.40
CA PHE A 355 21.33 11.13 -6.01
C PHE A 355 22.54 11.97 -5.53
N VAL A 356 22.64 12.09 -4.22
CA VAL A 356 23.79 12.65 -3.50
C VAL A 356 24.28 11.60 -2.50
N THR A 357 25.59 11.53 -2.27
CA THR A 357 26.18 10.51 -1.36
C THR A 357 26.52 11.05 0.03
N SER A 358 26.41 12.35 0.22
CA SER A 358 26.68 13.05 1.48
C SER A 358 25.85 14.31 1.56
N LEU A 359 25.56 14.78 2.77
CA LEU A 359 24.98 16.10 3.04
C LEU A 359 26.06 17.11 3.49
N GLU A 360 27.34 16.73 3.48
CA GLU A 360 28.44 17.57 3.91
C GLU A 360 28.53 18.86 3.05
N GLY A 361 28.55 19.99 3.72
CA GLY A 361 28.56 21.32 3.06
C GLY A 361 27.17 21.92 2.79
N LEU A 362 26.10 21.19 3.01
CA LEU A 362 24.76 21.77 3.07
C LEU A 362 24.51 22.40 4.45
N THR A 363 23.70 23.47 4.49
CA THR A 363 23.21 23.99 5.77
C THR A 363 22.35 22.93 6.42
N ALA A 364 22.74 22.51 7.62
CA ALA A 364 22.07 21.43 8.35
C ALA A 364 22.08 21.72 9.86
N GLY A 365 21.25 21.01 10.61
CA GLY A 365 21.15 21.13 12.05
C GLY A 365 20.27 20.04 12.67
N PRO A 366 20.20 19.98 14.01
CA PRO A 366 19.37 18.97 14.67
C PRO A 366 17.88 19.23 14.40
N VAL A 367 17.12 18.14 14.31
CA VAL A 367 15.65 18.21 14.28
C VAL A 367 15.15 18.73 15.62
N PRO A 368 14.22 19.71 15.65
CA PRO A 368 13.59 20.12 16.90
C PRO A 368 12.82 18.97 17.55
N THR A 369 13.16 18.69 18.82
CA THR A 369 12.51 17.65 19.64
C THR A 369 12.02 18.21 20.96
N VAL A 370 11.15 17.48 21.65
CA VAL A 370 10.72 17.75 23.02
C VAL A 370 10.66 16.45 23.81
N ALA A 371 11.30 16.43 24.97
CA ALA A 371 11.22 15.27 25.87
C ALA A 371 9.82 15.17 26.49
N PRO A 372 9.31 13.96 26.80
CA PRO A 372 8.00 13.78 27.44
C PRO A 372 7.81 14.61 28.71
N ALA A 373 8.84 14.72 29.56
CA ALA A 373 8.81 15.52 30.81
C ALA A 373 8.76 17.03 30.56
N ALA A 374 9.11 17.50 29.37
CA ALA A 374 9.12 18.92 29.01
C ALA A 374 7.92 19.28 28.09
N LEU A 375 7.02 18.36 27.83
CA LEU A 375 5.90 18.58 26.88
C LEU A 375 5.04 19.79 27.28
N ASP A 376 4.68 19.89 28.54
CA ASP A 376 3.88 21.00 29.11
C ASP A 376 4.56 22.37 28.99
N SER A 377 5.88 22.40 28.75
CA SER A 377 6.62 23.66 28.55
C SER A 377 6.44 24.28 27.17
N VAL A 378 5.90 23.53 26.21
CA VAL A 378 5.58 24.02 24.86
C VAL A 378 4.20 24.67 24.91
N ALA A 379 4.17 25.97 25.20
CA ALA A 379 2.92 26.71 25.37
C ALA A 379 2.03 26.61 24.12
N GLU A 380 0.75 26.37 24.32
CA GLU A 380 -0.29 26.35 23.28
C GLU A 380 0.00 25.38 22.11
N ALA A 381 0.85 24.36 22.31
CA ALA A 381 1.19 23.41 21.25
C ALA A 381 -0.02 22.59 20.81
N GLN A 382 -0.17 22.43 19.50
CA GLN A 382 -1.02 21.39 18.94
C GLN A 382 -0.29 20.05 19.05
N LEU A 383 -0.84 19.11 19.81
CA LEU A 383 -0.39 17.74 19.83
C LEU A 383 -0.97 17.04 18.60
N LEU A 384 -0.13 16.39 17.79
CA LEU A 384 -0.53 15.68 16.58
C LEU A 384 -0.17 14.20 16.68
N ASP A 385 -1.20 13.35 16.82
CA ASP A 385 -1.07 11.90 16.79
C ASP A 385 -1.16 11.41 15.33
N VAL A 386 -0.04 10.93 14.79
CA VAL A 386 0.02 10.41 13.41
C VAL A 386 -0.09 8.88 13.35
N ARG A 387 -0.65 8.26 14.37
CA ARG A 387 -1.08 6.87 14.37
C ARG A 387 -2.45 6.76 13.70
N ASN A 388 -2.86 5.51 13.36
CA ASN A 388 -4.19 5.30 12.82
C ASN A 388 -5.29 5.54 13.89
N ALA A 389 -6.53 5.69 13.41
CA ALA A 389 -7.67 5.99 14.26
C ALA A 389 -7.94 4.93 15.35
N ASN A 390 -7.64 3.65 15.08
CA ASN A 390 -7.81 2.56 16.06
C ASN A 390 -6.77 2.66 17.18
N GLU A 391 -5.51 2.95 16.86
CA GLU A 391 -4.46 3.19 17.87
C GLU A 391 -4.79 4.40 18.74
N HIS A 392 -5.27 5.48 18.13
CA HIS A 392 -5.68 6.70 18.84
C HIS A 392 -6.86 6.43 19.79
N ARG A 393 -7.91 5.74 19.33
CA ARG A 393 -9.05 5.38 20.18
C ARG A 393 -8.68 4.48 21.35
N ALA A 394 -7.72 3.57 21.17
CA ALA A 394 -7.25 2.68 22.23
C ALA A 394 -6.51 3.42 23.36
N GLY A 395 -5.96 4.61 23.07
CA GLY A 395 -5.34 5.50 24.03
C GLY A 395 -4.42 6.52 23.35
N HIS A 396 -4.57 7.81 23.70
CA HIS A 396 -3.82 8.91 23.11
C HIS A 396 -3.39 9.95 24.15
N LEU A 397 -2.54 10.89 23.78
CA LEU A 397 -2.18 12.02 24.62
C LEU A 397 -3.42 12.94 24.75
N PRO A 398 -3.78 13.41 25.96
CA PRO A 398 -4.93 14.28 26.17
C PRO A 398 -4.95 15.48 25.23
N GLY A 399 -6.05 15.68 24.54
CA GLY A 399 -6.23 16.79 23.58
C GLY A 399 -5.45 16.65 22.27
N ALA A 400 -4.86 15.49 21.96
CA ALA A 400 -4.15 15.27 20.71
C ALA A 400 -5.15 15.19 19.53
N MET A 401 -4.86 15.95 18.47
CA MET A 401 -5.50 15.82 17.19
C MET A 401 -4.99 14.56 16.48
N GLN A 402 -5.88 13.73 15.93
CA GLN A 402 -5.49 12.59 15.14
C GLN A 402 -5.48 12.93 13.64
N LEU A 403 -4.36 12.64 12.98
CA LEU A 403 -4.25 12.63 11.52
C LEU A 403 -3.19 11.59 11.13
N ASP A 404 -3.63 10.45 10.60
CA ASP A 404 -2.73 9.36 10.21
C ASP A 404 -1.58 9.84 9.30
N VAL A 405 -0.38 9.29 9.49
CA VAL A 405 0.84 9.67 8.73
C VAL A 405 0.63 9.65 7.22
N SER A 406 -0.17 8.70 6.72
CA SER A 406 -0.49 8.56 5.30
C SER A 406 -1.34 9.70 4.73
N ARG A 407 -1.89 10.54 5.60
CA ARG A 407 -2.76 11.68 5.27
C ARG A 407 -2.08 13.03 5.41
N VAL A 408 -0.96 13.11 6.14
CA VAL A 408 -0.31 14.41 6.47
C VAL A 408 0.09 15.18 5.22
N ALA A 409 0.71 14.53 4.23
CA ALA A 409 1.09 15.21 2.98
C ALA A 409 -0.13 15.71 2.17
N TYR A 410 -1.26 15.04 2.28
CA TYR A 410 -2.48 15.28 1.51
C TYR A 410 -3.50 16.19 2.21
N ARG A 411 -3.41 16.32 3.53
CA ARG A 411 -4.35 17.04 4.41
C ARG A 411 -3.66 17.93 5.44
N SER A 412 -2.46 18.40 5.12
CA SER A 412 -1.69 19.26 6.03
C SER A 412 -2.45 20.51 6.45
N GLU A 413 -3.37 21.03 5.63
CA GLU A 413 -4.22 22.18 5.93
C GLU A 413 -5.13 22.00 7.16
N GLN A 414 -5.34 20.75 7.60
CA GLN A 414 -6.07 20.46 8.84
C GLN A 414 -5.23 20.73 10.09
N VAL A 415 -3.90 20.76 9.95
CA VAL A 415 -2.99 21.01 11.08
C VAL A 415 -2.80 22.51 11.26
N PRO A 416 -3.05 23.09 12.44
CA PRO A 416 -2.83 24.51 12.70
C PRO A 416 -1.40 24.93 12.40
N ALA A 417 -1.20 26.01 11.61
CA ALA A 417 0.11 26.56 11.30
C ALA A 417 0.48 27.79 12.13
N ASP A 418 -0.46 28.27 12.96
CA ASP A 418 -0.33 29.51 13.76
C ASP A 418 0.28 29.28 15.15
N ARG A 419 0.66 28.05 15.48
CA ARG A 419 1.18 27.64 16.76
C ARG A 419 2.16 26.48 16.66
N PRO A 420 2.99 26.19 17.68
CA PRO A 420 3.86 25.03 17.72
C PRO A 420 3.08 23.73 17.51
N VAL A 421 3.62 22.79 16.74
CA VAL A 421 3.07 21.45 16.54
C VAL A 421 4.03 20.41 17.13
N VAL A 422 3.54 19.57 18.05
CA VAL A 422 4.31 18.45 18.59
C VAL A 422 3.76 17.17 17.99
N VAL A 423 4.56 16.53 17.13
CA VAL A 423 4.18 15.32 16.41
C VAL A 423 4.61 14.09 17.18
N HIS A 424 3.71 13.12 17.32
CA HIS A 424 4.04 11.82 17.89
C HIS A 424 3.37 10.67 17.12
N CYS A 425 3.93 9.48 17.25
CA CYS A 425 3.30 8.23 16.86
C CYS A 425 3.46 7.20 17.99
N GLN A 426 3.66 5.92 17.71
CA GLN A 426 3.93 4.91 18.76
C GLN A 426 5.35 5.06 19.32
N ALA A 427 6.39 4.98 18.43
CA ALA A 427 7.80 4.92 18.83
C ALA A 427 8.71 5.93 18.08
N GLY A 428 8.17 6.88 17.30
CA GLY A 428 8.89 7.99 16.68
C GLY A 428 9.18 7.87 15.18
N GLY A 429 9.03 6.70 14.54
CA GLY A 429 9.34 6.54 13.09
C GLY A 429 8.36 7.27 12.18
N ARG A 430 7.06 7.03 12.34
CA ARG A 430 5.99 7.73 11.59
C ARG A 430 5.98 9.23 11.88
N ALA A 431 6.26 9.61 13.13
CA ALA A 431 6.33 11.01 13.54
C ALA A 431 7.43 11.79 12.81
N ALA A 432 8.61 11.19 12.62
CA ALA A 432 9.70 11.82 11.87
C ALA A 432 9.32 12.10 10.41
N VAL A 433 8.65 11.15 9.74
CA VAL A 433 8.15 11.35 8.37
C VAL A 433 7.15 12.51 8.31
N ALA A 434 6.14 12.49 9.17
CA ALA A 434 5.09 13.51 9.22
C ALA A 434 5.65 14.91 9.56
N ALA A 435 6.57 14.99 10.52
CA ALA A 435 7.21 16.24 10.93
C ALA A 435 8.05 16.84 9.80
N ALA A 436 8.80 16.01 9.05
CA ALA A 436 9.56 16.46 7.88
C ALA A 436 8.63 17.03 6.79
N VAL A 437 7.49 16.38 6.54
CA VAL A 437 6.47 16.87 5.59
C VAL A 437 5.92 18.24 6.03
N LEU A 438 5.55 18.42 7.29
CA LEU A 438 5.01 19.69 7.79
C LEU A 438 6.05 20.80 7.67
N ARG A 439 7.33 20.55 8.05
CA ARG A 439 8.42 21.52 7.89
C ARG A 439 8.63 21.90 6.43
N ALA A 440 8.67 20.94 5.52
CA ALA A 440 8.82 21.18 4.09
C ALA A 440 7.63 21.98 3.48
N LYS A 441 6.44 21.85 4.08
CA LYS A 441 5.25 22.62 3.68
C LYS A 441 5.12 23.99 4.37
N GLY A 442 6.09 24.39 5.21
CA GLY A 442 6.18 25.74 5.77
C GLY A 442 5.64 25.94 7.18
N TRP A 443 5.52 24.87 7.96
CA TRP A 443 5.26 25.01 9.41
C TRP A 443 6.57 25.37 10.12
N ASP A 444 6.63 26.52 10.79
CA ASP A 444 7.84 27.07 11.38
C ASP A 444 8.32 26.34 12.65
N ASP A 445 7.40 25.92 13.52
CA ASP A 445 7.74 25.26 14.78
C ASP A 445 7.09 23.85 14.85
N VAL A 446 7.77 22.88 14.26
CA VAL A 446 7.37 21.47 14.31
C VAL A 446 8.41 20.67 15.09
N ARG A 447 8.00 20.06 16.18
CA ARG A 447 8.84 19.27 17.08
C ARG A 447 8.41 17.82 17.10
N GLU A 448 9.36 16.91 17.25
CA GLU A 448 9.05 15.50 17.47
C GLU A 448 9.05 15.20 18.98
N LEU A 449 8.02 14.49 19.47
CA LEU A 449 8.02 13.96 20.84
C LEU A 449 9.03 12.81 20.95
N GLU A 450 10.07 12.97 21.74
CA GLU A 450 11.12 11.96 21.93
C GLU A 450 10.55 10.64 22.43
N GLY A 451 10.81 9.55 21.68
CA GLY A 451 10.27 8.22 21.93
C GLY A 451 8.75 8.11 21.84
N SER A 452 8.06 9.21 21.45
CA SER A 452 6.64 9.26 21.13
C SER A 452 5.71 8.74 22.25
N PHE A 453 4.60 8.11 21.92
CA PHE A 453 3.59 7.61 22.86
C PHE A 453 4.17 6.64 23.88
N ASP A 454 5.01 5.70 23.45
CA ASP A 454 5.62 4.72 24.37
C ASP A 454 6.45 5.39 25.47
N ALA A 455 7.29 6.37 25.11
CA ALA A 455 8.10 7.09 26.09
C ALA A 455 7.27 8.00 26.99
N TRP A 456 6.20 8.59 26.44
CA TRP A 456 5.29 9.44 27.23
C TRP A 456 4.53 8.60 28.28
N VAL A 457 4.04 7.41 27.92
CA VAL A 457 3.43 6.47 28.89
C VAL A 457 4.46 5.96 29.89
N ALA A 458 5.67 5.60 29.44
CA ALA A 458 6.75 5.16 30.32
C ALA A 458 7.20 6.25 31.36
N ALA A 459 6.98 7.52 31.02
CA ALA A 459 7.19 8.63 31.94
C ALA A 459 6.12 8.75 33.07
N GLY A 460 5.12 7.86 33.08
CA GLY A 460 4.08 7.77 34.09
C GLY A 460 2.81 8.57 33.77
N ASN A 461 2.63 8.98 32.53
CA ASN A 461 1.41 9.67 32.09
C ASN A 461 0.30 8.68 31.76
N GLU A 462 -0.96 9.08 31.94
CA GLU A 462 -2.15 8.27 31.66
C GLU A 462 -2.77 8.69 30.33
N PRO A 463 -2.97 7.73 29.38
CA PRO A 463 -3.65 8.01 28.11
C PRO A 463 -5.14 8.30 28.30
N GLU A 464 -5.65 9.26 27.54
CA GLU A 464 -7.08 9.45 27.33
C GLU A 464 -7.59 8.37 26.37
N ARG A 465 -8.81 7.86 26.59
CA ARG A 465 -9.47 6.88 25.73
C ARG A 465 -10.80 7.42 25.21
N ALA A 466 -11.24 6.96 24.04
CA ALA A 466 -12.48 7.44 23.44
C ALA A 466 -13.72 7.21 24.34
N ASP A 467 -13.70 6.16 25.15
CA ASP A 467 -14.79 5.84 26.10
C ASP A 467 -14.79 6.76 27.35
N ASP A 468 -13.69 7.50 27.59
CA ASP A 468 -13.57 8.44 28.71
C ASP A 468 -14.03 9.87 28.32
N ALA A 469 -14.35 10.10 27.04
CA ALA A 469 -14.82 11.42 26.60
C ALA A 469 -16.24 11.69 27.20
N PRO A 470 -16.47 12.87 27.85
CA PRO A 470 -17.80 13.21 28.33
C PRO A 470 -18.78 13.23 27.14
N GLU A 471 -19.92 12.55 27.30
CA GLU A 471 -21.00 12.62 26.30
C GLU A 471 -21.24 14.11 25.91
N PRO A 472 -21.29 14.42 24.59
CA PRO A 472 -21.57 15.79 24.18
C PRO A 472 -22.90 16.20 24.81
N ALA A 473 -22.87 17.29 25.60
CA ALA A 473 -24.04 17.83 26.26
C ALA A 473 -25.17 17.94 25.23
N ALA A 474 -26.24 17.19 25.45
CA ALA A 474 -27.43 17.20 24.58
C ALA A 474 -27.77 18.64 24.27
N ALA A 475 -27.64 19.05 23.00
CA ALA A 475 -28.10 20.34 22.54
C ALA A 475 -29.62 20.38 22.83
N GLY A 476 -29.99 21.20 23.83
CA GLY A 476 -31.35 21.35 24.27
C GLY A 476 -32.26 21.74 23.12
N ALA A 477 -33.43 21.14 23.14
CA ALA A 477 -34.55 21.26 22.18
C ALA A 477 -34.95 22.68 21.84
#